data_e432ef7115f1ca1341ee5d9574bca4e5
#
_entry.id   e432ef7115f1ca1341ee5d9574bca4e5
#
_cell.length_a   1.000
_cell.length_b   1.000
_cell.length_c   1.000
_cell.angle_alpha   90.00
_cell.angle_beta   90.00
_cell.angle_gamma   90.00
#
_symmetry.space_group_name_H-M   'P 1'
#
loop_
_entity.id
_entity.type
_entity.pdbx_description
1 polymer ?
#
loop_
_entity_poly.entity_id
_entity_poly.type
_entity_poly.pdbx_seq_one_letter_code
_entity_poly.pdbx_strand_id
1 'polypeptide(L)'
;MLGVEVMADNALAELPYERIAMAGGEMPDDLEWYDRQMFLMLRTLYWQYKQGIVDRETASREKRKLLKDRDFQLFQDNFTKDIAKKIIETEQARQAYRKNRTLENADAIILAFEGVPVTFNEEAL
;
A
#
# COMPACT_ATOMS: atom_id res chain seq x y z
N MET A 1 -25.91 -12.94 -19.30
CA MET A 1 -25.29 -13.35 -18.96
C MET A 1 -24.94 -13.32 -17.73
N LEU A 2 -25.44 -13.85 -17.38
CA LEU A 2 -25.07 -14.24 -16.33
C LEU A 2 -23.71 -14.60 -16.23
N GLY A 3 -23.18 -15.20 -17.22
CA GLY A 3 -21.81 -15.53 -17.23
C GLY A 3 -20.92 -14.35 -17.01
N VAL A 4 -21.37 -13.23 -17.45
CA VAL A 4 -20.60 -12.03 -17.27
C VAL A 4 -20.56 -11.64 -15.83
N GLU A 5 -21.67 -11.76 -15.13
CA GLU A 5 -21.69 -11.41 -13.75
C GLU A 5 -20.93 -12.39 -12.92
N VAL A 6 -21.05 -13.65 -13.23
CA VAL A 6 -20.27 -14.68 -12.56
C VAL A 6 -18.81 -14.45 -12.79
N MET A 7 -18.46 -14.12 -14.01
CA MET A 7 -17.08 -13.86 -14.33
C MET A 7 -16.57 -12.63 -13.65
N ALA A 8 -17.39 -11.60 -13.56
CA ALA A 8 -17.02 -10.41 -12.85
C ALA A 8 -16.76 -10.71 -11.39
N ASP A 9 -17.64 -11.48 -10.77
CA ASP A 9 -17.50 -11.82 -9.38
C ASP A 9 -16.24 -12.63 -9.10
N ASN A 10 -15.90 -13.55 -9.99
CA ASN A 10 -14.74 -14.40 -9.78
C ASN A 10 -13.47 -13.82 -10.33
N ALA A 11 -13.53 -13.27 -11.53
CA ALA A 11 -12.34 -12.75 -12.20
C ALA A 11 -11.89 -11.42 -11.64
N LEU A 12 -12.82 -10.64 -11.06
CA LEU A 12 -12.50 -9.34 -10.53
C LEU A 12 -12.31 -9.33 -9.02
N ALA A 13 -12.49 -10.47 -8.36
CA ALA A 13 -12.25 -10.58 -6.93
C ALA A 13 -10.76 -10.76 -6.70
N GLU A 14 -10.03 -9.66 -6.64
CA GLU A 14 -8.59 -9.67 -6.52
C GLU A 14 -8.09 -9.57 -5.09
N LEU A 15 -8.96 -9.19 -4.16
CA LEU A 15 -8.60 -9.00 -2.77
C LEU A 15 -9.25 -10.07 -1.91
N PRO A 16 -8.56 -10.52 -0.84
CA PRO A 16 -9.10 -11.60 0.00
C PRO A 16 -10.46 -11.32 0.60
N TYR A 17 -10.75 -10.05 0.92
CA TYR A 17 -11.99 -9.62 1.54
C TYR A 17 -13.05 -9.16 0.54
N GLU A 18 -12.73 -9.18 -0.73
CA GLU A 18 -13.61 -8.56 -1.74
C GLU A 18 -14.96 -9.25 -1.83
N ARG A 19 -15.00 -10.57 -1.69
CA ARG A 19 -16.27 -11.32 -1.76
C ARG A 19 -17.21 -10.94 -0.63
N ILE A 20 -16.67 -10.66 0.54
CA ILE A 20 -17.46 -10.20 1.69
C ILE A 20 -18.06 -8.83 1.38
N ALA A 21 -17.27 -7.94 0.80
CA ALA A 21 -17.73 -6.62 0.39
C ALA A 21 -18.83 -6.72 -0.68
N MET A 22 -18.64 -7.61 -1.67
CA MET A 22 -19.62 -7.83 -2.73
C MET A 22 -20.94 -8.31 -2.17
N ALA A 23 -20.92 -9.14 -1.15
CA ALA A 23 -22.13 -9.66 -0.52
C ALA A 23 -22.75 -8.70 0.48
N GLY A 24 -22.12 -7.56 0.75
CA GLY A 24 -22.62 -6.60 1.73
C GLY A 24 -22.37 -7.01 3.17
N GLY A 25 -21.40 -7.90 3.40
CA GLY A 25 -21.09 -8.40 4.72
C GLY A 25 -20.32 -7.44 5.60
N GLU A 26 -19.97 -7.91 6.79
CA GLU A 26 -19.23 -7.10 7.74
C GLU A 26 -17.75 -7.07 7.41
N MET A 27 -17.14 -5.94 7.69
CA MET A 27 -15.72 -5.74 7.46
C MET A 27 -14.90 -6.62 8.43
N PRO A 28 -13.89 -7.34 7.92
CA PRO A 28 -12.98 -8.08 8.80
C PRO A 28 -12.24 -7.15 9.75
N ASP A 29 -11.90 -7.66 10.94
CA ASP A 29 -11.29 -6.85 11.99
C ASP A 29 -9.80 -6.61 11.81
N ASP A 30 -9.14 -7.44 11.01
CA ASP A 30 -7.69 -7.46 10.90
C ASP A 30 -7.11 -6.72 9.71
N LEU A 31 -7.89 -5.84 9.09
CA LEU A 31 -7.44 -5.11 7.92
C LEU A 31 -6.60 -3.89 8.27
N GLU A 32 -5.58 -3.64 7.46
CA GLU A 32 -4.83 -2.39 7.52
C GLU A 32 -5.75 -1.24 7.11
N TRP A 33 -5.38 -0.01 7.48
CA TRP A 33 -6.25 1.15 7.30
C TRP A 33 -6.67 1.36 5.84
N TYR A 34 -5.75 1.14 4.89
CA TYR A 34 -6.06 1.32 3.47
C TYR A 34 -7.01 0.23 2.97
N ASP A 35 -6.93 -0.97 3.52
CA ASP A 35 -7.85 -2.05 3.17
C ASP A 35 -9.21 -1.88 3.85
N ARG A 36 -9.26 -1.27 5.02
CA ARG A 36 -10.55 -0.93 5.64
C ARG A 36 -11.31 0.08 4.78
N GLN A 37 -10.61 1.11 4.30
CA GLN A 37 -11.22 2.08 3.39
C GLN A 37 -11.65 1.41 2.09
N MET A 38 -10.79 0.58 1.53
CA MET A 38 -11.07 -0.15 0.31
C MET A 38 -12.31 -1.03 0.44
N PHE A 39 -12.42 -1.74 1.56
CA PHE A 39 -13.58 -2.58 1.84
C PHE A 39 -14.87 -1.78 1.83
N LEU A 40 -14.88 -0.65 2.53
CA LEU A 40 -16.08 0.18 2.61
C LEU A 40 -16.47 0.77 1.25
N MET A 41 -15.49 1.20 0.48
CA MET A 41 -15.72 1.74 -0.85
C MET A 41 -16.23 0.66 -1.81
N LEU A 42 -15.64 -0.52 -1.78
CA LEU A 42 -16.10 -1.63 -2.61
C LEU A 42 -17.50 -2.08 -2.23
N ARG A 43 -17.79 -2.19 -0.94
CA ARG A 43 -19.11 -2.59 -0.48
C ARG A 43 -20.17 -1.60 -0.96
N THR A 44 -19.88 -0.30 -0.87
CA THR A 44 -20.78 0.74 -1.35
C THR A 44 -20.94 0.66 -2.87
N LEU A 45 -19.86 0.48 -3.59
CA LEU A 45 -19.87 0.40 -5.05
C LEU A 45 -20.71 -0.80 -5.54
N TYR A 46 -20.50 -1.96 -4.94
CA TYR A 46 -21.28 -3.15 -5.29
C TYR A 46 -22.76 -2.99 -4.94
N TRP A 47 -23.05 -2.34 -3.82
CA TRP A 47 -24.44 -2.04 -3.45
C TRP A 47 -25.08 -1.14 -4.49
N GLN A 48 -24.40 -0.07 -4.89
CA GLN A 48 -24.89 0.85 -5.92
C GLN A 48 -25.14 0.12 -7.24
N TYR A 49 -24.24 -0.75 -7.61
CA TYR A 49 -24.38 -1.53 -8.82
C TYR A 49 -25.62 -2.45 -8.76
N LYS A 50 -25.80 -3.14 -7.64
CA LYS A 50 -26.95 -4.03 -7.46
C LYS A 50 -28.27 -3.28 -7.46
N GLN A 51 -28.27 -2.03 -6.97
CA GLN A 51 -29.48 -1.20 -6.96
C GLN A 51 -29.72 -0.52 -8.30
N GLY A 52 -28.85 -0.67 -9.26
CA GLY A 52 -29.00 -0.02 -10.56
C GLY A 52 -28.63 1.46 -10.55
N ILE A 53 -28.02 1.95 -9.48
CA ILE A 53 -27.59 3.36 -9.37
C ILE A 53 -26.45 3.64 -10.34
N VAL A 54 -25.53 2.69 -10.48
CA VAL A 54 -24.44 2.77 -11.45
C VAL A 54 -24.52 1.56 -12.36
N ASP A 55 -24.13 1.73 -13.62
CA ASP A 55 -24.10 0.62 -14.55
C ASP A 55 -22.79 -0.17 -14.37
N ARG A 56 -22.72 -1.30 -15.07
CA ARG A 56 -21.58 -2.20 -14.96
C ARG A 56 -20.27 -1.55 -15.38
N GLU A 57 -20.30 -0.79 -16.45
CA GLU A 57 -19.12 -0.13 -16.98
C GLU A 57 -18.59 0.89 -16.00
N THR A 58 -19.48 1.69 -15.41
CA THR A 58 -19.11 2.66 -14.40
C THR A 58 -18.56 1.97 -13.16
N ALA A 59 -19.21 0.90 -12.71
CA ALA A 59 -18.75 0.16 -11.54
C ALA A 59 -17.36 -0.43 -11.76
N SER A 60 -17.10 -1.00 -12.94
CA SER A 60 -15.79 -1.55 -13.28
C SER A 60 -14.71 -0.49 -13.31
N ARG A 61 -15.04 0.67 -13.87
CA ARG A 61 -14.10 1.79 -13.95
C ARG A 61 -13.76 2.33 -12.57
N GLU A 62 -14.76 2.49 -11.71
CA GLU A 62 -14.55 2.97 -10.36
C GLU A 62 -13.77 1.95 -9.52
N LYS A 63 -14.03 0.68 -9.71
CA LYS A 63 -13.25 -0.35 -9.04
C LYS A 63 -11.77 -0.29 -9.44
N ARG A 64 -11.49 -0.12 -10.73
CA ARG A 64 -10.11 -0.01 -11.18
C ARG A 64 -9.39 1.19 -10.56
N LYS A 65 -10.10 2.31 -10.39
CA LYS A 65 -9.52 3.47 -9.71
C LYS A 65 -9.20 3.14 -8.26
N LEU A 66 -10.12 2.49 -7.57
CA LEU A 66 -9.90 2.11 -6.17
C LEU A 66 -8.70 1.18 -6.02
N LEU A 67 -8.56 0.21 -6.91
CA LEU A 67 -7.42 -0.71 -6.87
C LEU A 67 -6.09 0.00 -7.11
N LYS A 68 -6.06 0.96 -8.02
CA LYS A 68 -4.87 1.76 -8.25
C LYS A 68 -4.51 2.62 -7.06
N ASP A 69 -5.50 3.22 -6.42
CA ASP A 69 -5.29 4.04 -5.24
C ASP A 69 -4.74 3.20 -4.08
N ARG A 70 -5.27 1.98 -3.92
CA ARG A 70 -4.76 1.06 -2.92
C ARG A 70 -3.31 0.68 -3.18
N ASP A 71 -2.98 0.36 -4.42
CA ASP A 71 -1.61 -0.01 -4.78
C ASP A 71 -0.65 1.13 -4.51
N PHE A 72 -1.07 2.35 -4.79
CA PHE A 72 -0.28 3.54 -4.53
C PHE A 72 -0.07 3.74 -3.03
N GLN A 73 -1.11 3.58 -2.21
CA GLN A 73 -1.00 3.71 -0.77
C GLN A 73 -0.09 2.63 -0.18
N LEU A 74 -0.20 1.40 -0.69
CA LEU A 74 0.66 0.32 -0.25
C LEU A 74 2.12 0.59 -0.60
N PHE A 75 2.37 1.10 -1.79
CA PHE A 75 3.71 1.48 -2.21
C PHE A 75 4.28 2.57 -1.29
N GLN A 76 3.50 3.60 -1.00
CA GLN A 76 3.92 4.68 -0.11
C GLN A 76 4.21 4.18 1.30
N ASP A 77 3.36 3.30 1.82
CA ASP A 77 3.52 2.75 3.16
C ASP A 77 4.82 1.93 3.26
N ASN A 78 5.06 1.06 2.29
CA ASN A 78 6.28 0.26 2.27
C ASN A 78 7.52 1.11 2.08
N PHE A 79 7.45 2.11 1.22
CA PHE A 79 8.54 3.04 0.98
C PHE A 79 8.90 3.80 2.26
N THR A 80 7.88 4.28 2.99
CA THR A 80 8.09 4.98 4.24
C THR A 80 8.72 4.07 5.30
N LYS A 81 8.28 2.83 5.38
CA LYS A 81 8.85 1.85 6.31
C LYS A 81 10.32 1.56 5.99
N ASP A 82 10.65 1.43 4.71
CA ASP A 82 12.02 1.18 4.28
C ASP A 82 12.93 2.35 4.59
N ILE A 83 12.46 3.57 4.36
CA ILE A 83 13.22 4.78 4.70
C ILE A 83 13.45 4.83 6.21
N ALA A 84 12.42 4.63 7.00
CA ALA A 84 12.53 4.67 8.45
C ALA A 84 13.56 3.66 8.96
N LYS A 85 13.54 2.45 8.40
CA LYS A 85 14.50 1.41 8.75
C LYS A 85 15.94 1.85 8.43
N LYS A 86 16.15 2.42 7.25
CA LYS A 86 17.47 2.88 6.83
C LYS A 86 17.99 4.04 7.69
N ILE A 87 17.09 4.93 8.09
CA ILE A 87 17.45 6.04 8.98
C ILE A 87 17.93 5.50 10.32
N ILE A 88 17.21 4.53 10.87
CA ILE A 88 17.59 3.91 12.15
C ILE A 88 18.93 3.21 12.03
N GLU A 89 19.13 2.41 10.99
CA GLU A 89 20.41 1.71 10.76
C GLU A 89 21.57 2.68 10.63
N THR A 90 21.38 3.78 9.91
CA THR A 90 22.41 4.79 9.72
C THR A 90 22.76 5.45 11.05
N GLU A 91 21.77 5.78 11.88
CA GLU A 91 22.02 6.39 13.17
C GLU A 91 22.73 5.44 14.12
N GLN A 92 22.39 4.15 14.10
CA GLN A 92 23.10 3.15 14.89
C GLN A 92 24.56 3.04 14.47
N ALA A 93 24.83 3.08 13.17
CA ALA A 93 26.20 3.05 12.65
C ALA A 93 26.98 4.29 13.06
N ARG A 94 26.34 5.46 13.04
CA ARG A 94 26.98 6.70 13.50
C ARG A 94 27.33 6.64 14.97
N GLN A 95 26.47 6.11 15.80
CA GLN A 95 26.72 5.98 17.23
C GLN A 95 27.89 5.02 17.50
N ALA A 96 27.97 3.93 16.75
CA ALA A 96 29.07 3.01 16.86
C ALA A 96 30.39 3.68 16.51
N TYR A 97 30.41 4.51 15.47
CA TYR A 97 31.60 5.26 15.08
C TYR A 97 32.03 6.28 16.14
N ARG A 98 31.07 6.96 16.74
CA ARG A 98 31.37 7.93 17.83
C ARG A 98 32.03 7.26 19.02
N LYS A 99 31.63 6.02 19.31
CA LYS A 99 32.22 5.25 20.41
C LYS A 99 33.59 4.69 20.06
N ASN A 100 33.76 4.27 18.81
CA ASN A 100 35.02 3.67 18.36
C ASN A 100 35.28 4.09 16.92
N ARG A 101 36.17 5.06 16.75
CA ARG A 101 36.45 5.68 15.47
C ARG A 101 37.41 4.85 14.64
N THR A 102 36.96 3.77 14.10
CA THR A 102 37.71 2.89 13.21
C THR A 102 37.26 3.07 11.79
N LEU A 103 38.08 2.66 10.84
CA LEU A 103 37.75 2.67 9.43
C LEU A 103 36.55 1.76 9.17
N GLU A 104 36.50 0.62 9.84
CA GLU A 104 35.41 -0.31 9.74
C GLU A 104 34.05 0.32 10.13
N ASN A 105 34.05 1.05 11.24
CA ASN A 105 32.82 1.72 11.68
C ASN A 105 32.45 2.89 10.77
N ALA A 106 33.42 3.56 10.18
CA ALA A 106 33.13 4.59 9.18
C ALA A 106 32.51 3.99 7.92
N ASP A 107 33.04 2.86 7.46
CA ASP A 107 32.50 2.16 6.30
C ASP A 107 31.08 1.66 6.58
N ALA A 108 30.80 1.26 7.81
CA ALA A 108 29.47 0.81 8.21
C ALA A 108 28.42 1.91 8.05
N ILE A 109 28.79 3.18 8.27
CA ILE A 109 27.87 4.31 8.05
C ILE A 109 27.51 4.41 6.58
N ILE A 110 28.51 4.29 5.71
CA ILE A 110 28.30 4.37 4.27
C ILE A 110 27.39 3.25 3.80
N LEU A 111 27.65 2.02 4.25
CA LEU A 111 26.84 0.87 3.88
C LEU A 111 25.39 1.00 4.36
N ALA A 112 25.19 1.49 5.58
CA ALA A 112 23.86 1.70 6.13
C ALA A 112 23.09 2.77 5.35
N PHE A 113 23.81 3.77 4.84
CA PHE A 113 23.22 4.87 4.11
C PHE A 113 22.87 4.50 2.66
N GLU A 114 23.57 3.53 2.09
CA GLU A 114 23.29 3.09 0.73
C GLU A 114 21.85 2.62 0.59
N GLY A 115 21.23 3.01 -0.52
CA GLY A 115 19.86 2.64 -0.77
C GLY A 115 18.83 3.53 -0.09
N VAL A 116 19.26 4.52 0.69
CA VAL A 116 18.34 5.54 1.19
C VAL A 116 17.98 6.45 0.02
N PRO A 117 16.69 6.48 -0.36
CA PRO A 117 16.29 7.35 -1.45
C PRO A 117 16.25 8.78 -0.93
N VAL A 118 17.30 9.50 -1.17
CA VAL A 118 17.37 10.88 -0.75
C VAL A 118 17.39 11.76 -1.95
N THR A 119 16.53 12.74 -1.95
CA THR A 119 16.68 13.86 -2.84
C THR A 119 17.72 14.76 -2.21
N PHE A 120 18.95 14.64 -2.66
CA PHE A 120 19.95 15.56 -2.21
C PHE A 120 19.79 16.87 -2.90
N ASN A 121 19.68 17.88 -2.10
CA ASN A 121 19.91 19.21 -2.56
C ASN A 121 21.42 19.44 -2.37
N GLU A 122 22.15 19.43 -3.45
CA GLU A 122 23.60 19.64 -3.40
C GLU A 122 23.96 20.97 -2.74
N GLU A 123 23.08 21.95 -2.85
CA GLU A 123 23.30 23.24 -2.20
C GLU A 123 23.26 23.16 -0.69
N ALA A 124 22.63 22.13 -0.15
CA ALA A 124 22.56 21.94 1.29
C ALA A 124 23.83 21.30 1.85
N LEU A 125 24.70 20.82 0.99
CA LEU A 125 25.96 20.26 1.40
C LEU A 125 27.01 21.34 1.48
#